data_4f3c40d80e1a168d7cfefaf25e5f4596
#
_entry.id   4f3c40d80e1a168d7cfefaf25e5f4596
#
_cell.length_a   1.000
_cell.length_b   1.000
_cell.length_c   1.000
_cell.angle_alpha   90.00
_cell.angle_beta   90.00
_cell.angle_gamma   90.00
#
_symmetry.space_group_name_H-M   'P 1'
#
loop_
_entity.id
_entity.type
_entity.pdbx_description
1 polymer ?
#
loop_
_entity_poly.entity_id
_entity_poly.type
_entity_poly.pdbx_seq_one_letter_code
_entity_poly.pdbx_strand_id
1 'polypeptide(L)'
;EFVLSKLGKEIYENFYKNYTIKQWNIHPRKLSKEIAGRLPIRFNRDPYYVKEKLRFMPKQGFTKMFKNMTKSTKIKIKLNTDFFKIKKKLKFNYFMIYTGEPDRYFDFKYGKLDWRSLIFKFQNFKKNKIQKCVQYNYPNDYKYTRSVEIKHVTKQRSKFTVISKEYPTSRGEPYYPISDKKNSKLFDKYKK
;
A
#
# COMPACT_ATOMS: atom_id res chain seq x y z
N GLU A 1 16.61 15.49 0.06
CA GLU A 1 18.01 15.33 -0.39
C GLU A 1 18.21 14.11 -1.28
N PHE A 2 17.83 12.86 -0.86
CA PHE A 2 18.06 11.64 -1.64
C PHE A 2 17.56 11.72 -3.09
N VAL A 3 16.30 12.13 -3.31
CA VAL A 3 15.74 12.23 -4.68
C VAL A 3 16.43 13.33 -5.49
N LEU A 4 16.69 14.48 -4.86
CA LEU A 4 17.41 15.59 -5.51
C LEU A 4 18.81 15.20 -5.95
N SER A 5 19.55 14.46 -5.12
CA SER A 5 20.92 14.03 -5.45
C SER A 5 20.98 12.96 -6.55
N LYS A 6 19.89 12.15 -6.70
CA LYS A 6 19.86 11.04 -7.67
C LYS A 6 19.17 11.39 -8.99
N LEU A 7 18.16 12.24 -8.96
CA LEU A 7 17.29 12.50 -10.10
C LEU A 7 17.24 13.97 -10.53
N GLY A 8 17.84 14.87 -9.74
CA GLY A 8 17.84 16.29 -10.02
C GLY A 8 16.55 17.02 -9.62
N LYS A 9 16.61 18.36 -9.74
CA LYS A 9 15.56 19.26 -9.26
C LYS A 9 14.27 19.12 -10.08
N GLU A 10 14.38 19.03 -11.39
CA GLU A 10 13.22 18.96 -12.29
C GLU A 10 12.33 17.74 -12.00
N ILE A 11 12.92 16.55 -11.92
CA ILE A 11 12.17 15.32 -11.60
C ILE A 11 11.60 15.38 -10.18
N TYR A 12 12.35 15.93 -9.23
CA TYR A 12 11.86 16.09 -7.85
C TYR A 12 10.63 16.99 -7.78
N GLU A 13 10.67 18.19 -8.37
CA GLU A 13 9.55 19.14 -8.31
C GLU A 13 8.32 18.62 -9.09
N ASN A 14 8.52 18.02 -10.27
CA ASN A 14 7.43 17.60 -11.14
C ASN A 14 6.75 16.29 -10.69
N PHE A 15 7.48 15.34 -10.09
CA PHE A 15 6.96 13.99 -9.84
C PHE A 15 6.94 13.57 -8.36
N TYR A 16 7.86 14.07 -7.54
CA TYR A 16 8.02 13.58 -6.18
C TYR A 16 7.45 14.47 -5.10
N LYS A 17 7.74 15.75 -5.13
CA LYS A 17 7.46 16.68 -4.04
C LYS A 17 5.97 16.71 -3.68
N ASN A 18 5.14 17.14 -4.62
CA ASN A 18 3.71 17.33 -4.38
C ASN A 18 2.95 16.01 -4.27
N TYR A 19 3.37 14.97 -5.02
CA TYR A 19 2.84 13.62 -4.83
C TYR A 19 3.07 13.13 -3.39
N THR A 20 4.29 13.31 -2.87
CA THR A 20 4.65 12.91 -1.51
C THR A 20 3.87 13.70 -0.48
N ILE A 21 3.72 15.02 -0.66
CA ILE A 21 2.92 15.85 0.24
C ILE A 21 1.46 15.38 0.24
N LYS A 22 0.85 15.13 -0.92
CA LYS A 22 -0.53 14.60 -0.99
C LYS A 22 -0.67 13.26 -0.26
N GLN A 23 0.20 12.31 -0.57
CA GLN A 23 0.13 10.95 -0.06
C GLN A 23 0.32 10.89 1.46
N TRP A 24 1.33 11.61 1.97
CA TRP A 24 1.77 11.50 3.36
C TRP A 24 1.29 12.63 4.26
N ASN A 25 0.80 13.73 3.68
CA ASN A 25 0.50 14.99 4.40
C ASN A 25 1.70 15.52 5.20
N ILE A 26 2.91 15.25 4.72
CA ILE A 26 4.18 15.61 5.35
C ILE A 26 5.14 16.05 4.26
N HIS A 27 5.91 17.10 4.52
CA HIS A 27 6.95 17.54 3.58
C HIS A 27 8.02 16.46 3.40
N PRO A 28 8.50 16.16 2.18
CA PRO A 28 9.45 15.08 1.90
C PRO A 28 10.73 15.08 2.74
N ARG A 29 11.21 16.25 3.18
CA ARG A 29 12.39 16.38 4.07
C ARG A 29 12.21 15.74 5.45
N LYS A 30 10.97 15.53 5.91
CA LYS A 30 10.66 14.93 7.21
C LYS A 30 10.44 13.42 7.14
N LEU A 31 10.32 12.88 5.92
CA LEU A 31 10.11 11.45 5.68
C LEU A 31 11.45 10.71 5.54
N SER A 32 11.43 9.44 5.86
CA SER A 32 12.57 8.55 5.67
C SER A 32 12.91 8.38 4.19
N LYS A 33 14.20 8.27 3.87
CA LYS A 33 14.69 8.04 2.50
C LYS A 33 14.20 6.73 1.88
N GLU A 34 13.87 5.74 2.70
CA GLU A 34 13.36 4.43 2.26
C GLU A 34 12.04 4.55 1.49
N ILE A 35 11.23 5.58 1.77
CA ILE A 35 9.98 5.83 1.04
C ILE A 35 10.24 6.11 -0.44
N ALA A 36 11.23 6.95 -0.74
CA ALA A 36 11.62 7.26 -2.12
C ALA A 36 12.52 6.17 -2.73
N GLY A 37 13.35 5.55 -1.92
CA GLY A 37 14.30 4.51 -2.33
C GLY A 37 13.66 3.21 -2.83
N ARG A 38 12.35 3.03 -2.63
CA ARG A 38 11.61 1.89 -3.20
C ARG A 38 11.48 1.93 -4.72
N LEU A 39 11.57 3.11 -5.32
CA LEU A 39 11.50 3.25 -6.77
C LEU A 39 12.86 2.92 -7.39
N PRO A 40 12.95 1.93 -8.30
CA PRO A 40 14.21 1.60 -8.94
C PRO A 40 14.64 2.74 -9.87
N ILE A 41 15.81 3.30 -9.61
CA ILE A 41 16.46 4.24 -10.52
C ILE A 41 17.33 3.42 -11.47
N ARG A 42 17.07 3.54 -12.78
CA ARG A 42 17.76 2.79 -13.82
C ARG A 42 18.20 3.71 -14.95
N PHE A 43 19.33 3.37 -15.54
CA PHE A 43 19.89 4.05 -16.73
C PHE A 43 19.66 3.22 -18.01
N ASN A 44 18.70 2.31 -17.98
CA ASN A 44 18.29 1.49 -19.12
C ASN A 44 16.77 1.63 -19.35
N ARG A 45 16.25 0.98 -20.41
CA ARG A 45 14.83 0.99 -20.78
C ARG A 45 14.02 -0.18 -20.19
N ASP A 46 14.49 -0.83 -19.11
CA ASP A 46 13.72 -1.87 -18.43
C ASP A 46 12.43 -1.27 -17.83
N PRO A 47 11.23 -1.65 -18.33
CA PRO A 47 9.96 -1.08 -17.91
C PRO A 47 9.43 -1.68 -16.60
N TYR A 48 10.08 -2.70 -16.07
CA TYR A 48 9.54 -3.44 -14.95
C TYR A 48 9.87 -2.80 -13.61
N TYR A 49 8.87 -2.64 -12.76
CA TYR A 49 9.04 -2.12 -11.41
C TYR A 49 9.86 -3.07 -10.53
N VAL A 50 9.64 -4.38 -10.66
CA VAL A 50 10.31 -5.43 -9.88
C VAL A 50 11.24 -6.28 -10.74
N LYS A 51 12.29 -6.82 -10.14
CA LYS A 51 13.30 -7.65 -10.83
C LYS A 51 12.93 -9.14 -10.90
N GLU A 52 11.90 -9.56 -10.17
CA GLU A 52 11.46 -10.95 -10.10
C GLU A 52 11.09 -11.48 -11.48
N LYS A 53 11.52 -12.72 -11.76
CA LYS A 53 11.20 -13.42 -13.03
C LYS A 53 9.71 -13.72 -13.14
N LEU A 54 9.07 -14.11 -12.04
CA LEU A 54 7.64 -14.43 -11.99
C LEU A 54 6.83 -13.17 -11.62
N ARG A 55 6.09 -12.67 -12.59
CA ARG A 55 5.21 -11.50 -12.46
C ARG A 55 3.85 -11.85 -13.04
N PHE A 56 2.87 -12.10 -12.19
CA PHE A 56 1.54 -12.53 -12.63
C PHE A 56 0.43 -11.95 -11.74
N MET A 57 -0.77 -12.01 -12.26
CA MET A 57 -2.01 -11.75 -11.54
C MET A 57 -2.81 -13.07 -11.47
N PRO A 58 -3.32 -13.46 -10.30
CA PRO A 58 -4.14 -14.66 -10.20
C PRO A 58 -5.38 -14.58 -11.11
N LYS A 59 -5.52 -15.53 -12.04
CA LYS A 59 -6.60 -15.53 -13.05
C LYS A 59 -8.00 -15.45 -12.42
N GLN A 60 -8.20 -16.11 -11.28
CA GLN A 60 -9.47 -16.14 -10.54
C GLN A 60 -9.49 -15.19 -9.33
N GLY A 61 -8.54 -14.25 -9.25
CA GLY A 61 -8.40 -13.30 -8.16
C GLY A 61 -7.71 -13.84 -6.91
N PHE A 62 -7.34 -12.93 -6.03
CA PHE A 62 -6.58 -13.27 -4.82
C PHE A 62 -7.38 -14.13 -3.83
N THR A 63 -8.68 -13.90 -3.68
CA THR A 63 -9.53 -14.72 -2.79
C THR A 63 -9.45 -16.20 -3.14
N LYS A 64 -9.53 -16.54 -4.43
CA LYS A 64 -9.43 -17.94 -4.88
C LYS A 64 -8.03 -18.50 -4.66
N MET A 65 -7.00 -17.69 -4.91
CA MET A 65 -5.61 -18.06 -4.64
C MET A 65 -5.44 -18.42 -3.15
N PHE A 66 -5.84 -17.53 -2.23
CA PHE A 66 -5.74 -17.79 -0.78
C PHE A 66 -6.56 -18.98 -0.33
N LYS A 67 -7.79 -19.15 -0.84
CA LYS A 67 -8.59 -20.35 -0.57
C LYS A 67 -7.87 -21.64 -1.00
N ASN A 68 -7.17 -21.61 -2.13
CA ASN A 68 -6.39 -22.75 -2.58
C ASN A 68 -5.15 -23.01 -1.72
N MET A 69 -4.42 -21.96 -1.33
CA MET A 69 -3.24 -22.06 -0.45
C MET A 69 -3.58 -22.62 0.93
N THR A 70 -4.80 -22.39 1.41
CA THR A 70 -5.25 -22.76 2.76
C THR A 70 -6.17 -23.98 2.78
N LYS A 71 -6.16 -24.80 1.74
CA LYS A 71 -7.04 -26.01 1.64
C LYS A 71 -6.66 -27.13 2.60
N SER A 72 -5.44 -27.12 3.15
CA SER A 72 -5.00 -28.20 4.04
C SER A 72 -5.89 -28.32 5.28
N THR A 73 -6.25 -29.53 5.64
CA THR A 73 -7.02 -29.84 6.88
C THR A 73 -6.24 -29.45 8.14
N LYS A 74 -4.91 -29.29 8.06
CA LYS A 74 -4.07 -28.82 9.16
C LYS A 74 -4.18 -27.31 9.40
N ILE A 75 -4.78 -26.54 8.48
CA ILE A 75 -4.95 -25.09 8.59
C ILE A 75 -6.40 -24.81 9.01
N LYS A 76 -6.59 -24.22 10.18
CA LYS A 76 -7.90 -23.77 10.67
C LYS A 76 -8.04 -22.27 10.48
N ILE A 77 -9.01 -21.84 9.67
CA ILE A 77 -9.28 -20.41 9.40
C ILE A 77 -10.51 -20.00 10.18
N LYS A 78 -10.43 -18.88 10.89
CA LYS A 78 -11.56 -18.22 11.54
C LYS A 78 -11.78 -16.87 10.88
N LEU A 79 -12.83 -16.77 10.07
CA LEU A 79 -13.26 -15.50 9.46
C LEU A 79 -14.17 -14.72 10.42
N ASN A 80 -14.36 -13.43 10.16
CA ASN A 80 -15.19 -12.52 10.97
C ASN A 80 -14.84 -12.56 12.47
N THR A 81 -13.59 -12.77 12.78
CA THR A 81 -13.09 -12.95 14.14
C THR A 81 -12.09 -11.85 14.47
N ASP A 82 -12.45 -10.96 15.39
CA ASP A 82 -11.54 -9.96 15.93
C ASP A 82 -10.54 -10.66 16.87
N PHE A 83 -9.25 -10.54 16.55
CA PHE A 83 -8.17 -11.11 17.35
C PHE A 83 -8.23 -10.66 18.82
N PHE A 84 -8.52 -9.39 19.10
CA PHE A 84 -8.53 -8.86 20.47
C PHE A 84 -9.66 -9.44 21.33
N LYS A 85 -10.78 -9.85 20.71
CA LYS A 85 -11.87 -10.54 21.42
C LYS A 85 -11.50 -11.96 21.86
N ILE A 86 -10.56 -12.57 21.14
CA ILE A 86 -10.16 -13.96 21.41
C ILE A 86 -8.75 -14.10 21.97
N LYS A 87 -7.91 -13.05 21.94
CA LYS A 87 -6.49 -13.03 22.34
C LYS A 87 -6.24 -13.78 23.65
N LYS A 88 -7.04 -13.53 24.68
CA LYS A 88 -6.90 -14.16 26.01
C LYS A 88 -7.25 -15.65 26.05
N LYS A 89 -8.02 -16.13 25.06
CA LYS A 89 -8.46 -17.54 24.96
C LYS A 89 -7.55 -18.37 24.06
N LEU A 90 -6.64 -17.73 23.32
CA LEU A 90 -5.72 -18.43 22.44
C LEU A 90 -4.59 -19.08 23.25
N LYS A 91 -4.37 -20.36 23.00
CA LYS A 91 -3.22 -21.11 23.51
C LYS A 91 -2.29 -21.41 22.35
N PHE A 92 -1.00 -21.20 22.54
CA PHE A 92 0.04 -21.45 21.53
C PHE A 92 0.99 -22.51 22.04
N ASN A 93 1.30 -23.49 21.21
CA ASN A 93 2.27 -24.52 21.57
C ASN A 93 3.71 -24.06 21.31
N TYR A 94 3.92 -23.15 20.34
CA TYR A 94 5.25 -22.72 19.90
C TYR A 94 5.38 -21.20 19.83
N PHE A 95 4.77 -20.57 18.82
CA PHE A 95 4.87 -19.14 18.61
C PHE A 95 3.60 -18.58 17.94
N MET A 96 3.44 -17.26 17.99
CA MET A 96 2.39 -16.51 17.33
C MET A 96 2.99 -15.50 16.39
N ILE A 97 2.49 -15.43 15.15
CA ILE A 97 2.79 -14.36 14.20
C ILE A 97 1.60 -13.40 14.17
N TYR A 98 1.80 -12.21 14.71
CA TYR A 98 0.80 -11.15 14.67
C TYR A 98 1.14 -10.16 13.56
N THR A 99 0.24 -9.98 12.59
CA THR A 99 0.44 -9.12 11.42
C THR A 99 -0.36 -7.82 11.47
N GLY A 100 -1.01 -7.54 12.59
CA GLY A 100 -1.75 -6.30 12.81
C GLY A 100 -0.87 -5.14 13.32
N GLU A 101 -1.52 -4.11 13.83
CA GLU A 101 -0.87 -2.90 14.35
C GLU A 101 -0.10 -3.21 15.65
N PRO A 102 1.22 -3.01 15.70
CA PRO A 102 2.03 -3.37 16.88
C PRO A 102 1.68 -2.54 18.11
N ASP A 103 1.39 -1.26 17.97
CA ASP A 103 0.96 -0.39 19.07
C ASP A 103 -0.38 -0.83 19.66
N ARG A 104 -1.33 -1.23 18.84
CA ARG A 104 -2.60 -1.81 19.28
C ARG A 104 -2.42 -3.15 19.99
N TYR A 105 -1.47 -3.98 19.55
CA TYR A 105 -1.18 -5.26 20.23
C TYR A 105 -0.77 -5.06 21.69
N PHE A 106 -0.03 -4.00 21.98
CA PHE A 106 0.44 -3.62 23.32
C PHE A 106 -0.44 -2.54 23.98
N ASP A 107 -1.71 -2.42 23.57
CA ASP A 107 -2.70 -1.50 24.13
C ASP A 107 -2.18 -0.05 24.18
N PHE A 108 -1.42 0.35 23.14
CA PHE A 108 -0.84 1.70 22.98
C PHE A 108 0.09 2.13 24.12
N LYS A 109 0.72 1.21 24.81
CA LYS A 109 1.57 1.45 26.00
C LYS A 109 2.58 2.59 25.81
N TYR A 110 3.16 2.74 24.62
CA TYR A 110 4.14 3.79 24.32
C TYR A 110 3.56 4.92 23.46
N GLY A 111 2.27 4.87 23.13
CA GLY A 111 1.58 5.80 22.26
C GLY A 111 1.25 5.23 20.89
N LYS A 112 0.44 5.97 20.12
CA LYS A 112 -0.04 5.53 18.80
C LYS A 112 0.98 5.82 17.71
N LEU A 113 1.19 4.86 16.82
CA LEU A 113 1.93 5.03 15.58
C LEU A 113 1.05 5.75 14.54
N ASP A 114 1.61 6.77 13.91
CA ASP A 114 0.87 7.53 12.90
C ASP A 114 0.79 6.73 11.58
N TRP A 115 -0.33 6.87 10.88
CA TRP A 115 -0.60 6.16 9.63
C TRP A 115 -1.38 7.03 8.64
N ARG A 116 -1.41 6.58 7.38
CA ARG A 116 -2.22 7.14 6.30
C ARG A 116 -3.13 6.08 5.72
N SER A 117 -4.24 6.53 5.17
CA SER A 117 -5.23 5.71 4.49
C SER A 117 -5.58 6.27 3.11
N LEU A 118 -6.48 5.58 2.42
CA LEU A 118 -7.03 5.97 1.13
C LEU A 118 -8.55 5.86 1.15
N ILE A 119 -9.19 6.86 0.53
CA ILE A 119 -10.59 6.74 0.12
C ILE A 119 -10.59 6.39 -1.37
N PHE A 120 -11.23 5.27 -1.72
CA PHE A 120 -11.41 4.85 -3.10
C PHE A 120 -12.74 5.35 -3.63
N LYS A 121 -12.72 6.06 -4.76
CA LYS A 121 -13.92 6.43 -5.50
C LYS A 121 -13.93 5.69 -6.83
N PHE A 122 -14.97 4.90 -7.06
CA PHE A 122 -15.14 4.10 -8.27
C PHE A 122 -16.09 4.79 -9.24
N GLN A 123 -15.73 4.78 -10.51
CA GLN A 123 -16.54 5.31 -11.60
C GLN A 123 -16.65 4.27 -12.71
N ASN A 124 -17.87 3.89 -13.04
CA ASN A 124 -18.18 2.92 -14.09
C ASN A 124 -18.31 3.62 -15.45
N PHE A 125 -17.81 2.97 -16.50
CA PHE A 125 -17.90 3.45 -17.87
C PHE A 125 -18.40 2.34 -18.79
N LYS A 126 -19.33 2.68 -19.69
CA LYS A 126 -19.79 1.79 -20.77
C LYS A 126 -18.80 1.86 -21.94
N LYS A 127 -17.55 1.52 -21.68
CA LYS A 127 -16.44 1.46 -22.64
C LYS A 127 -15.53 0.30 -22.26
N ASN A 128 -14.86 -0.28 -23.24
CA ASN A 128 -13.93 -1.38 -22.99
C ASN A 128 -12.75 -0.93 -22.13
N LYS A 129 -12.17 0.23 -22.42
CA LYS A 129 -11.08 0.87 -21.68
C LYS A 129 -11.18 2.37 -21.79
N ILE A 130 -10.67 3.08 -20.79
CA ILE A 130 -10.59 4.54 -20.70
C ILE A 130 -9.14 5.02 -20.70
N GLN A 131 -8.29 4.39 -19.88
CA GLN A 131 -6.88 4.75 -19.76
C GLN A 131 -6.02 3.97 -20.79
N LYS A 132 -4.88 4.53 -21.15
CA LYS A 132 -3.90 3.84 -22.02
C LYS A 132 -3.08 2.81 -21.24
N CYS A 133 -2.97 2.96 -19.92
CA CYS A 133 -2.25 2.05 -19.04
C CYS A 133 -3.02 1.80 -17.72
N VAL A 134 -2.54 0.87 -16.91
CA VAL A 134 -3.20 0.46 -15.67
C VAL A 134 -3.34 1.59 -14.66
N GLN A 135 -2.36 2.49 -14.57
CA GLN A 135 -2.31 3.53 -13.53
C GLN A 135 -1.74 4.83 -14.07
N TYR A 136 -2.43 5.92 -13.76
CA TYR A 136 -1.92 7.29 -13.88
C TYR A 136 -1.68 7.88 -12.51
N ASN A 137 -0.52 8.51 -12.31
CA ASN A 137 -0.21 9.28 -11.12
C ASN A 137 -0.38 10.78 -11.39
N TYR A 138 -0.91 11.50 -10.40
CA TYR A 138 -1.19 12.93 -10.48
C TYR A 138 -0.47 13.68 -9.36
N PRO A 139 0.81 14.03 -9.53
CA PRO A 139 1.56 14.74 -8.51
C PRO A 139 1.01 16.15 -8.26
N ASN A 140 0.71 16.91 -9.29
CA ASN A 140 0.42 18.34 -9.21
C ASN A 140 -1.06 18.69 -9.38
N ASP A 141 -1.77 17.92 -10.25
CA ASP A 141 -3.19 18.14 -10.51
C ASP A 141 -4.04 17.43 -9.47
N TYR A 142 -5.33 17.62 -9.47
CA TYR A 142 -6.37 16.95 -8.69
C TYR A 142 -6.04 16.64 -7.20
N LYS A 143 -7.08 16.40 -6.42
CA LYS A 143 -6.95 16.00 -5.00
C LYS A 143 -6.58 14.52 -4.81
N TYR A 144 -6.86 13.65 -5.80
CA TYR A 144 -6.44 12.25 -5.77
C TYR A 144 -4.99 12.10 -6.26
N THR A 145 -4.29 11.09 -5.76
CA THR A 145 -2.90 10.83 -6.14
C THR A 145 -2.78 9.98 -7.38
N ARG A 146 -3.78 9.11 -7.64
CA ARG A 146 -3.77 8.23 -8.80
C ARG A 146 -5.16 7.82 -9.25
N SER A 147 -5.25 7.41 -10.52
CA SER A 147 -6.38 6.69 -11.07
C SER A 147 -5.92 5.33 -11.59
N VAL A 148 -6.71 4.28 -11.36
CA VAL A 148 -6.35 2.90 -11.71
C VAL A 148 -7.48 2.27 -12.50
N GLU A 149 -7.14 1.70 -13.66
CA GLU A 149 -8.01 0.85 -14.46
C GLU A 149 -7.52 -0.59 -14.40
N ILE A 150 -7.96 -1.33 -13.38
CA ILE A 150 -7.44 -2.67 -13.05
C ILE A 150 -7.64 -3.69 -14.18
N LYS A 151 -8.56 -3.43 -15.09
CA LYS A 151 -8.84 -4.28 -16.26
C LYS A 151 -7.61 -4.48 -17.16
N HIS A 152 -6.66 -3.53 -17.18
CA HIS A 152 -5.39 -3.69 -17.89
C HIS A 152 -4.56 -4.88 -17.35
N VAL A 153 -4.67 -5.16 -16.06
CA VAL A 153 -3.94 -6.25 -15.39
C VAL A 153 -4.74 -7.54 -15.38
N THR A 154 -6.05 -7.46 -15.01
CA THR A 154 -6.91 -8.65 -14.88
C THR A 154 -7.30 -9.26 -16.23
N LYS A 155 -7.17 -8.50 -17.33
CA LYS A 155 -7.55 -8.92 -18.70
C LYS A 155 -9.00 -9.38 -18.82
N GLN A 156 -9.88 -8.89 -17.96
CA GLN A 156 -11.31 -9.23 -18.00
C GLN A 156 -11.95 -8.80 -19.32
N ARG A 157 -12.76 -9.68 -19.91
CA ARG A 157 -13.55 -9.40 -21.11
C ARG A 157 -14.89 -8.79 -20.68
N SER A 158 -15.11 -7.52 -21.00
CA SER A 158 -16.36 -6.79 -20.66
C SER A 158 -16.48 -5.56 -21.55
N LYS A 159 -17.71 -5.17 -21.87
CA LYS A 159 -18.03 -3.89 -22.51
C LYS A 159 -17.96 -2.70 -21.56
N PHE A 160 -17.79 -2.96 -20.25
CA PHE A 160 -17.68 -1.96 -19.20
C PHE A 160 -16.28 -1.97 -18.59
N THR A 161 -15.86 -0.83 -18.07
CA THR A 161 -14.66 -0.71 -17.25
C THR A 161 -14.91 0.17 -16.04
N VAL A 162 -14.04 0.07 -15.04
CA VAL A 162 -14.08 0.83 -13.80
C VAL A 162 -12.78 1.57 -13.62
N ILE A 163 -12.86 2.86 -13.33
CA ILE A 163 -11.73 3.66 -12.87
C ILE A 163 -11.85 3.85 -11.34
N SER A 164 -10.83 3.45 -10.62
CA SER A 164 -10.67 3.77 -9.20
C SER A 164 -9.80 5.00 -9.05
N LYS A 165 -10.27 6.02 -8.32
CA LYS A 165 -9.49 7.20 -7.91
C LYS A 165 -9.14 7.11 -6.44
N GLU A 166 -7.87 7.33 -6.09
CA GLU A 166 -7.34 7.16 -4.73
C GLU A 166 -7.08 8.52 -4.08
N TYR A 167 -7.81 8.80 -3.01
CA TYR A 167 -7.71 10.04 -2.23
C TYR A 167 -7.02 9.75 -0.89
N PRO A 168 -5.82 10.27 -0.64
CA PRO A 168 -5.13 10.10 0.63
C PRO A 168 -5.88 10.77 1.77
N THR A 169 -5.93 10.10 2.92
CA THR A 169 -6.60 10.57 4.12
C THR A 169 -5.87 10.12 5.39
N SER A 170 -6.18 10.76 6.53
CA SER A 170 -5.77 10.31 7.88
C SER A 170 -6.93 9.69 8.65
N ARG A 171 -8.02 9.30 7.97
CA ARG A 171 -9.22 8.71 8.57
C ARG A 171 -9.51 7.35 7.93
N GLY A 172 -10.19 6.47 8.66
CA GLY A 172 -10.56 5.13 8.20
C GLY A 172 -9.57 4.06 8.68
N GLU A 173 -9.34 3.04 7.87
CA GLU A 173 -8.41 1.95 8.18
C GLU A 173 -6.96 2.33 7.90
N PRO A 174 -5.99 1.88 8.72
CA PRO A 174 -4.58 2.16 8.52
C PRO A 174 -4.02 1.33 7.36
N TYR A 175 -3.62 1.97 6.26
CA TYR A 175 -3.01 1.30 5.12
C TYR A 175 -1.49 1.47 5.06
N TYR A 176 -0.99 2.63 5.49
CA TYR A 176 0.42 2.98 5.35
C TYR A 176 0.97 3.55 6.66
N PRO A 177 1.92 2.90 7.33
CA PRO A 177 2.61 3.50 8.47
C PRO A 177 3.42 4.71 8.00
N ILE A 178 3.40 5.79 8.78
CA ILE A 178 4.23 6.96 8.51
C ILE A 178 5.65 6.68 8.96
N SER A 179 6.57 6.65 8.00
CA SER A 179 7.99 6.42 8.26
C SER A 179 8.72 7.76 8.38
N ASP A 180 8.71 8.30 9.59
CA ASP A 180 9.49 9.47 10.00
C ASP A 180 10.31 9.16 11.26
N LYS A 181 11.15 10.09 11.69
CA LYS A 181 12.01 9.90 12.87
C LYS A 181 11.22 9.67 14.17
N LYS A 182 10.04 10.33 14.32
CA LYS A 182 9.17 10.18 15.50
C LYS A 182 8.62 8.77 15.57
N ASN A 183 7.98 8.31 14.49
CA ASN A 183 7.36 6.99 14.44
C ASN A 183 8.39 5.86 14.48
N SER A 184 9.57 6.04 13.86
CA SER A 184 10.66 5.06 13.96
C SER A 184 11.12 4.86 15.40
N LYS A 185 11.39 5.97 16.14
CA LYS A 185 11.76 5.89 17.57
C LYS A 185 10.65 5.27 18.43
N LEU A 186 9.39 5.56 18.13
CA LEU A 186 8.26 4.96 18.84
C LEU A 186 8.14 3.47 18.55
N PHE A 187 8.28 3.07 17.27
CA PHE A 187 8.25 1.69 16.87
C PHE A 187 9.38 0.86 17.52
N ASP A 188 10.57 1.42 17.67
CA ASP A 188 11.69 0.76 18.34
C ASP A 188 11.40 0.43 19.82
N LYS A 189 10.52 1.20 20.49
CA LYS A 189 10.04 0.87 21.83
C LYS A 189 9.12 -0.36 21.85
N TYR A 190 8.39 -0.62 20.75
CA TYR A 190 7.52 -1.78 20.61
C TYR A 190 8.28 -3.06 20.19
N LYS A 191 9.49 -2.93 19.65
CA LYS A 191 10.35 -4.07 19.30
C LYS A 191 11.05 -4.73 20.49
N LYS A 192 11.23 -3.98 21.56
CA LYS A 192 11.87 -4.47 22.80
C LYS A 192 10.88 -5.25 23.64
#